data_85f6dfe212177da99bde34a0852caa6a
#
_entry.id   85f6dfe212177da99bde34a0852caa6a
#
_cell.length_a   1.000
_cell.length_b   1.000
_cell.length_c   1.000
_cell.angle_alpha   90.00
_cell.angle_beta   90.00
_cell.angle_gamma   90.00
#
_symmetry.space_group_name_H-M   'P 1'
#
loop_
_entity.id
_entity.type
_entity.pdbx_description
1 polymer ?
#
loop_
_entity_poly.entity_id
_entity_poly.type
_entity_poly.pdbx_seq_one_letter_code
_entity_poly.pdbx_strand_id
1 'polypeptide(L)'
;GAETMRVGTSQQAYSSSNTVIENNLFERCSGEVEVISIKSSDNVIRNNILLECEGVVALRHGDRNTVNNNLFIGNGLRNTGGIRVVNAGHQIYDNTLVGLAGTRFFSALGVMDAVPNSLPNRYCQVVDVKMYRNTFVDCTNIEFGTGKDMERTLAPDNVSFTDNIIINKELSQPYIAVDDVSGIQFKGNKVQLAKNYSAPGFTTEKLKAPQLPDQAAIRKDKGASWFENRVAQPSAKTHKEYNAAPGTDLSEIIRSAEPGGIIVLVEGTYPIQSAM
;
A
#
# COMPACT_ATOMS: atom_id res chain seq x y z
N GLY A 1 5.10 13.20 5.63
CA GLY A 1 4.68 11.86 5.32
C GLY A 1 5.59 10.83 5.95
N ALA A 2 5.00 9.73 6.29
CA ALA A 2 5.70 8.58 6.83
C ALA A 2 5.41 7.33 5.95
N GLU A 3 5.21 7.56 4.65
CA GLU A 3 5.04 6.49 3.67
C GLU A 3 6.30 5.60 3.69
N THR A 4 6.11 4.28 3.64
CA THR A 4 7.25 3.35 3.52
C THR A 4 7.98 3.57 2.20
N MET A 5 7.22 3.84 1.12
CA MET A 5 7.77 4.15 -0.20
C MET A 5 6.92 5.20 -0.90
N ARG A 6 7.57 6.16 -1.54
CA ARG A 6 6.90 7.16 -2.38
C ARG A 6 7.60 7.28 -3.73
N VAL A 7 6.81 7.30 -4.79
CA VAL A 7 7.28 7.50 -6.17
C VAL A 7 6.71 8.80 -6.70
N GLY A 8 7.58 9.74 -7.00
CA GLY A 8 7.22 11.07 -7.49
C GLY A 8 6.75 12.03 -6.39
N THR A 9 6.25 13.16 -6.82
CA THR A 9 5.65 14.21 -5.98
C THR A 9 4.37 14.74 -6.62
N SER A 10 3.56 15.44 -5.85
CA SER A 10 2.30 16.02 -6.36
C SER A 10 2.50 16.98 -7.54
N GLN A 11 3.66 17.63 -7.62
CA GLN A 11 4.00 18.53 -8.73
C GLN A 11 4.32 17.76 -10.04
N GLN A 12 4.65 16.49 -9.93
CA GLN A 12 5.01 15.62 -11.05
C GLN A 12 3.90 14.61 -11.40
N ALA A 13 2.68 14.87 -10.96
CA ALA A 13 1.55 13.94 -11.13
C ALA A 13 1.42 13.41 -12.57
N TYR A 14 1.51 14.26 -13.56
CA TYR A 14 1.39 13.87 -14.97
C TYR A 14 2.71 13.51 -15.66
N SER A 15 3.82 13.53 -14.94
CA SER A 15 5.11 13.08 -15.47
C SER A 15 5.21 11.57 -15.41
N SER A 16 5.60 10.93 -16.51
CA SER A 16 5.87 9.49 -16.55
C SER A 16 7.20 9.21 -15.87
N SER A 17 7.17 8.48 -14.75
CA SER A 17 8.42 8.06 -14.09
C SER A 17 8.83 6.63 -14.44
N ASN A 18 7.92 5.82 -15.01
CA ASN A 18 8.19 4.46 -15.46
C ASN A 18 8.89 3.58 -14.40
N THR A 19 8.59 3.84 -13.13
CA THR A 19 9.17 3.11 -12.01
C THR A 19 8.53 1.74 -11.88
N VAL A 20 9.33 0.71 -11.67
CA VAL A 20 8.87 -0.64 -11.38
C VAL A 20 9.19 -0.98 -9.93
N ILE A 21 8.15 -1.32 -9.15
CA ILE A 21 8.28 -1.84 -7.79
C ILE A 21 7.88 -3.31 -7.85
N GLU A 22 8.85 -4.21 -7.73
CA GLU A 22 8.57 -5.63 -7.89
C GLU A 22 9.38 -6.52 -6.94
N ASN A 23 8.80 -7.70 -6.64
CA ASN A 23 9.44 -8.77 -5.87
C ASN A 23 9.87 -8.36 -4.45
N ASN A 24 9.21 -7.36 -3.85
CA ASN A 24 9.48 -6.91 -2.49
C ASN A 24 8.55 -7.57 -1.48
N LEU A 25 9.01 -7.64 -0.25
CA LEU A 25 8.20 -7.90 0.93
C LEU A 25 8.08 -6.60 1.74
N PHE A 26 6.84 -6.12 1.91
CA PHE A 26 6.48 -5.10 2.86
C PHE A 26 5.83 -5.81 4.06
N GLU A 27 6.46 -5.75 5.21
CA GLU A 27 5.96 -6.45 6.40
C GLU A 27 5.73 -5.45 7.53
N ARG A 28 4.48 -5.42 8.06
CA ARG A 28 4.07 -4.59 9.20
C ARG A 28 4.41 -3.10 9.06
N CYS A 29 4.32 -2.60 7.84
CA CYS A 29 4.47 -1.16 7.61
C CYS A 29 3.24 -0.44 8.15
N SER A 30 3.43 0.54 9.04
CA SER A 30 2.33 1.24 9.75
C SER A 30 2.59 2.73 9.97
N GLY A 31 3.46 3.34 9.18
CA GLY A 31 3.85 4.74 9.34
C GLY A 31 2.73 5.73 9.02
N GLU A 32 1.92 5.45 8.00
CA GLU A 32 0.71 6.20 7.64
C GLU A 32 -0.22 5.34 6.75
N VAL A 33 -1.35 5.92 6.31
CA VAL A 33 -2.35 5.23 5.46
C VAL A 33 -1.80 4.78 4.10
N GLU A 34 -0.74 5.38 3.59
CA GLU A 34 -0.11 5.02 2.31
C GLU A 34 1.21 4.26 2.56
N VAL A 35 1.18 2.94 2.52
CA VAL A 35 2.41 2.12 2.57
C VAL A 35 3.26 2.41 1.34
N ILE A 36 2.64 2.37 0.15
CA ILE A 36 3.25 2.79 -1.12
C ILE A 36 2.40 3.92 -1.68
N SER A 37 2.99 5.09 -1.83
CA SER A 37 2.33 6.28 -2.38
C SER A 37 2.87 6.60 -3.77
N ILE A 38 2.04 6.39 -4.79
CA ILE A 38 2.39 6.70 -6.18
C ILE A 38 1.86 8.10 -6.50
N LYS A 39 2.77 9.01 -6.87
CA LYS A 39 2.48 10.42 -7.18
C LYS A 39 3.04 10.85 -8.54
N SER A 40 3.11 9.92 -9.48
CA SER A 40 3.51 10.13 -10.88
C SER A 40 2.84 9.09 -11.77
N SER A 41 2.98 9.23 -13.08
CA SER A 41 2.31 8.39 -14.07
C SER A 41 3.17 7.22 -14.56
N ASP A 42 2.51 6.22 -15.16
CA ASP A 42 3.11 5.12 -15.92
C ASP A 42 4.03 4.19 -15.08
N ASN A 43 3.68 3.96 -13.81
CA ASN A 43 4.41 3.06 -12.93
C ASN A 43 3.79 1.66 -12.90
N VAL A 44 4.60 0.68 -12.51
CA VAL A 44 4.18 -0.72 -12.36
C VAL A 44 4.53 -1.21 -10.95
N ILE A 45 3.52 -1.69 -10.22
CA ILE A 45 3.65 -2.30 -8.90
C ILE A 45 3.21 -3.76 -9.04
N ARG A 46 4.17 -4.71 -9.02
CA ARG A 46 3.87 -6.10 -9.30
C ARG A 46 4.67 -7.11 -8.48
N ASN A 47 4.10 -8.29 -8.30
CA ASN A 47 4.77 -9.43 -7.64
C ASN A 47 5.27 -9.10 -6.22
N ASN A 48 4.72 -8.09 -5.56
CA ASN A 48 5.05 -7.75 -4.19
C ASN A 48 4.15 -8.51 -3.21
N ILE A 49 4.64 -8.67 -2.00
CA ILE A 49 3.86 -9.17 -0.88
C ILE A 49 3.75 -8.06 0.17
N LEU A 50 2.54 -7.74 0.57
CA LEU A 50 2.24 -6.85 1.67
C LEU A 50 1.65 -7.69 2.81
N LEU A 51 2.44 -7.93 3.85
CA LEU A 51 2.08 -8.77 4.98
C LEU A 51 1.81 -7.89 6.22
N GLU A 52 0.56 -7.94 6.71
CA GLU A 52 0.15 -7.22 7.93
C GLU A 52 0.47 -5.70 7.91
N CYS A 53 0.40 -5.08 6.73
CA CYS A 53 0.65 -3.65 6.59
C CYS A 53 -0.61 -2.85 6.93
N GLU A 54 -0.51 -1.91 7.88
CA GLU A 54 -1.56 -0.93 8.17
C GLU A 54 -1.50 0.21 7.17
N GLY A 55 -2.21 0.08 6.07
CA GLY A 55 -2.21 1.04 4.98
C GLY A 55 -2.42 0.37 3.62
N VAL A 56 -2.31 1.15 2.56
CA VAL A 56 -2.64 0.76 1.19
C VAL A 56 -1.52 1.05 0.20
N VAL A 57 -1.57 0.40 -0.95
CA VAL A 57 -0.95 0.90 -2.19
C VAL A 57 -1.88 1.99 -2.72
N ALA A 58 -1.45 3.24 -2.65
CA ALA A 58 -2.23 4.39 -3.08
C ALA A 58 -1.76 4.88 -4.46
N LEU A 59 -2.62 4.81 -5.46
CA LEU A 59 -2.47 5.51 -6.72
C LEU A 59 -2.93 6.96 -6.50
N ARG A 60 -2.10 7.73 -5.77
CA ARG A 60 -2.50 8.99 -5.13
C ARG A 60 -2.56 10.14 -6.12
N HIS A 61 -1.63 10.19 -7.05
CA HIS A 61 -1.58 11.13 -8.18
C HIS A 61 -0.97 10.44 -9.39
N GLY A 62 -1.20 11.03 -10.56
CA GLY A 62 -0.72 10.50 -11.83
C GLY A 62 -1.64 9.41 -12.40
N ASP A 63 -1.48 9.16 -13.67
CA ASP A 63 -2.35 8.32 -14.47
C ASP A 63 -1.63 7.06 -14.95
N ARG A 64 -2.39 6.11 -15.52
CA ARG A 64 -1.90 4.92 -16.24
C ARG A 64 -0.93 4.05 -15.43
N ASN A 65 -1.11 4.01 -14.12
CA ASN A 65 -0.34 3.10 -13.27
C ASN A 65 -0.94 1.68 -13.31
N THR A 66 -0.10 0.68 -13.16
CA THR A 66 -0.49 -0.73 -13.15
C THR A 66 -0.17 -1.36 -11.80
N VAL A 67 -1.15 -2.06 -11.22
CA VAL A 67 -0.99 -2.86 -9.98
C VAL A 67 -1.41 -4.28 -10.27
N ASN A 68 -0.46 -5.21 -10.34
CA ASN A 68 -0.80 -6.59 -10.71
C ASN A 68 0.04 -7.65 -10.02
N ASN A 69 -0.53 -8.85 -9.89
CA ASN A 69 0.13 -10.03 -9.29
C ASN A 69 0.70 -9.77 -7.88
N ASN A 70 0.14 -8.83 -7.12
CA ASN A 70 0.55 -8.62 -5.74
C ASN A 70 -0.29 -9.49 -4.80
N LEU A 71 0.31 -9.86 -3.67
CA LEU A 71 -0.32 -10.60 -2.61
C LEU A 71 -0.40 -9.72 -1.36
N PHE A 72 -1.63 -9.46 -0.90
CA PHE A 72 -1.90 -8.72 0.34
C PHE A 72 -2.44 -9.69 1.39
N ILE A 73 -1.82 -9.76 2.54
CA ILE A 73 -2.23 -10.63 3.66
C ILE A 73 -2.40 -9.76 4.91
N GLY A 74 -3.64 -9.61 5.36
CA GLY A 74 -3.97 -8.79 6.53
C GLY A 74 -4.09 -9.55 7.84
N ASN A 75 -4.33 -10.85 7.80
CA ASN A 75 -4.58 -11.71 8.97
C ASN A 75 -5.67 -11.16 9.92
N GLY A 76 -6.61 -10.35 9.40
CA GLY A 76 -7.67 -9.71 10.19
C GLY A 76 -7.19 -8.56 11.07
N LEU A 77 -5.95 -8.10 10.92
CA LEU A 77 -5.44 -6.98 11.70
C LEU A 77 -6.07 -5.66 11.26
N ARG A 78 -6.36 -4.81 12.23
CA ARG A 78 -6.98 -3.51 12.03
C ARG A 78 -6.18 -2.66 11.05
N ASN A 79 -6.88 -1.89 10.22
CA ASN A 79 -6.31 -0.97 9.21
C ASN A 79 -5.44 -1.64 8.15
N THR A 80 -5.39 -2.97 8.07
CA THR A 80 -4.74 -3.62 6.94
C THR A 80 -5.55 -3.34 5.68
N GLY A 81 -4.91 -2.76 4.67
CA GLY A 81 -5.55 -2.27 3.47
C GLY A 81 -4.96 -2.87 2.19
N GLY A 82 -5.62 -2.59 1.08
CA GLY A 82 -5.22 -3.09 -0.23
C GLY A 82 -4.83 -1.96 -1.18
N ILE A 83 -5.73 -1.59 -2.08
CA ILE A 83 -5.44 -0.65 -3.17
C ILE A 83 -6.42 0.53 -3.11
N ARG A 84 -5.89 1.74 -3.07
CA ARG A 84 -6.68 2.98 -3.16
C ARG A 84 -6.47 3.63 -4.52
N VAL A 85 -7.56 3.88 -5.22
CA VAL A 85 -7.58 4.33 -6.61
C VAL A 85 -8.05 5.77 -6.70
N VAL A 86 -7.20 6.63 -7.26
CA VAL A 86 -7.47 8.03 -7.59
C VAL A 86 -6.92 8.26 -9.00
N ASN A 87 -7.47 9.20 -9.77
CA ASN A 87 -7.04 9.55 -11.13
C ASN A 87 -7.41 8.49 -12.21
N ALA A 88 -6.75 8.55 -13.38
CA ALA A 88 -7.26 7.94 -14.58
C ALA A 88 -6.38 6.82 -15.18
N GLY A 89 -7.00 5.98 -16.01
CA GLY A 89 -6.31 5.06 -16.90
C GLY A 89 -5.59 3.90 -16.24
N HIS A 90 -5.85 3.61 -14.97
CA HIS A 90 -5.16 2.55 -14.23
C HIS A 90 -5.60 1.15 -14.63
N GLN A 91 -4.71 0.19 -14.47
CA GLN A 91 -4.99 -1.23 -14.59
C GLN A 91 -4.65 -1.96 -13.29
N ILE A 92 -5.64 -2.65 -12.73
CA ILE A 92 -5.52 -3.35 -11.44
C ILE A 92 -6.01 -4.78 -11.65
N TYR A 93 -5.10 -5.74 -11.73
CA TYR A 93 -5.48 -7.09 -12.11
C TYR A 93 -4.59 -8.18 -11.51
N ASP A 94 -5.15 -9.39 -11.43
CA ASP A 94 -4.46 -10.58 -10.93
C ASP A 94 -3.89 -10.41 -9.51
N ASN A 95 -4.40 -9.49 -8.70
CA ASN A 95 -3.99 -9.35 -7.31
C ASN A 95 -4.80 -10.29 -6.42
N THR A 96 -4.17 -10.75 -5.34
CA THR A 96 -4.81 -11.56 -4.31
C THR A 96 -4.78 -10.80 -2.98
N LEU A 97 -5.94 -10.57 -2.39
CA LEU A 97 -6.13 -9.79 -1.16
C LEU A 97 -6.87 -10.66 -0.15
N VAL A 98 -6.25 -10.92 1.01
CA VAL A 98 -6.76 -11.90 1.97
C VAL A 98 -6.75 -11.34 3.39
N GLY A 99 -7.90 -11.43 4.07
CA GLY A 99 -8.05 -11.08 5.48
C GLY A 99 -7.73 -9.62 5.79
N LEU A 100 -8.00 -8.70 4.86
CA LEU A 100 -7.80 -7.27 5.08
C LEU A 100 -8.98 -6.69 5.86
N ALA A 101 -8.70 -6.08 7.02
CA ALA A 101 -9.72 -5.58 7.93
C ALA A 101 -9.88 -4.05 7.93
N GLY A 102 -9.25 -3.37 7.00
CA GLY A 102 -9.37 -1.92 6.84
C GLY A 102 -10.69 -1.49 6.21
N THR A 103 -11.10 -0.27 6.49
CA THR A 103 -12.33 0.36 6.00
C THR A 103 -12.05 1.76 5.47
N ARG A 104 -12.92 2.32 4.63
CA ARG A 104 -12.75 3.65 4.05
C ARG A 104 -11.42 3.77 3.31
N PHE A 105 -10.54 4.69 3.72
CA PHE A 105 -9.22 4.88 3.11
C PHE A 105 -8.28 3.66 3.24
N PHE A 106 -8.60 2.72 4.11
CA PHE A 106 -7.88 1.45 4.32
C PHE A 106 -8.58 0.25 3.69
N SER A 107 -9.66 0.43 2.92
CA SER A 107 -10.39 -0.69 2.31
C SER A 107 -9.48 -1.59 1.47
N ALA A 108 -9.85 -2.85 1.33
CA ALA A 108 -9.15 -3.79 0.44
C ALA A 108 -9.09 -3.28 -1.01
N LEU A 109 -10.16 -2.61 -1.43
CA LEU A 109 -10.18 -1.79 -2.63
C LEU A 109 -11.03 -0.54 -2.32
N GLY A 110 -10.44 0.63 -2.46
CA GLY A 110 -11.13 1.91 -2.31
C GLY A 110 -11.05 2.72 -3.60
N VAL A 111 -12.15 2.83 -4.33
CA VAL A 111 -12.26 3.68 -5.53
C VAL A 111 -12.83 5.02 -5.11
N MET A 112 -11.99 6.06 -5.22
CA MET A 112 -12.27 7.35 -4.60
C MET A 112 -13.25 8.21 -5.39
N ASP A 113 -14.07 8.96 -4.65
CA ASP A 113 -14.74 10.14 -5.20
C ASP A 113 -13.76 11.30 -5.36
N ALA A 114 -14.06 12.15 -6.31
CA ALA A 114 -13.21 13.28 -6.69
C ALA A 114 -13.82 14.63 -6.32
N VAL A 115 -12.95 15.62 -6.27
CA VAL A 115 -13.33 17.02 -6.20
C VAL A 115 -13.60 17.52 -7.63
N PRO A 116 -14.76 18.10 -7.95
CA PRO A 116 -15.01 18.68 -9.26
C PRO A 116 -13.95 19.74 -9.63
N ASN A 117 -13.48 19.70 -10.87
CA ASN A 117 -12.40 20.57 -11.37
C ASN A 117 -11.13 20.54 -10.50
N SER A 118 -10.79 19.35 -10.01
CA SER A 118 -9.66 19.14 -9.09
C SER A 118 -8.33 19.57 -9.68
N LEU A 119 -7.49 20.18 -8.86
CA LEU A 119 -6.08 20.35 -9.19
C LEU A 119 -5.36 18.99 -9.17
N PRO A 120 -4.28 18.81 -9.94
CA PRO A 120 -3.52 17.55 -10.03
C PRO A 120 -3.02 17.00 -8.68
N ASN A 121 -2.80 17.86 -7.71
CA ASN A 121 -2.33 17.52 -6.38
C ASN A 121 -3.45 17.24 -5.36
N ARG A 122 -4.70 17.14 -5.82
CA ARG A 122 -5.86 16.81 -4.98
C ARG A 122 -6.47 15.45 -5.38
N TYR A 123 -7.78 15.34 -5.42
CA TYR A 123 -8.51 14.13 -5.78
C TYR A 123 -9.14 14.33 -7.17
N CYS A 124 -8.41 13.90 -8.20
CA CYS A 124 -8.94 13.88 -9.56
C CYS A 124 -9.88 12.68 -9.74
N GLN A 125 -10.80 12.80 -10.70
CA GLN A 125 -11.78 11.76 -10.96
C GLN A 125 -11.14 10.45 -11.38
N VAL A 126 -11.67 9.36 -10.86
CA VAL A 126 -11.34 8.01 -11.31
C VAL A 126 -12.10 7.75 -12.60
N VAL A 127 -11.38 7.74 -13.73
CA VAL A 127 -11.95 7.48 -15.06
C VAL A 127 -11.08 6.51 -15.85
N ASP A 128 -11.68 5.77 -16.79
CA ASP A 128 -10.97 4.84 -17.67
C ASP A 128 -10.17 3.76 -16.91
N VAL A 129 -10.61 3.34 -15.72
CA VAL A 129 -9.90 2.38 -14.89
C VAL A 129 -10.45 0.97 -15.08
N LYS A 130 -9.56 0.00 -15.21
CA LYS A 130 -9.89 -1.41 -15.36
C LYS A 130 -9.41 -2.22 -14.15
N MET A 131 -10.33 -2.90 -13.48
CA MET A 131 -10.07 -3.76 -12.32
C MET A 131 -10.60 -5.16 -12.62
N TYR A 132 -9.71 -6.12 -12.87
CA TYR A 132 -10.13 -7.42 -13.36
C TYR A 132 -9.28 -8.58 -12.85
N ARG A 133 -9.89 -9.74 -12.72
CA ARG A 133 -9.27 -10.99 -12.24
C ARG A 133 -8.55 -10.83 -10.89
N ASN A 134 -9.02 -9.92 -10.04
CA ASN A 134 -8.54 -9.85 -8.66
C ASN A 134 -9.32 -10.83 -7.78
N THR A 135 -8.68 -11.34 -6.75
CA THR A 135 -9.30 -12.26 -5.79
C THR A 135 -9.29 -11.61 -4.41
N PHE A 136 -10.47 -11.47 -3.82
CA PHE A 136 -10.68 -10.94 -2.47
C PHE A 136 -11.21 -12.06 -1.58
N VAL A 137 -10.53 -12.37 -0.49
CA VAL A 137 -10.92 -13.42 0.47
C VAL A 137 -10.99 -12.83 1.86
N ASP A 138 -12.14 -12.93 2.51
CA ASP A 138 -12.38 -12.47 3.89
C ASP A 138 -11.90 -11.02 4.13
N CYS A 139 -12.04 -10.17 3.12
CA CYS A 139 -11.77 -8.73 3.22
C CYS A 139 -13.03 -8.01 3.72
N THR A 140 -12.85 -7.04 4.63
CA THR A 140 -13.98 -6.31 5.22
C THR A 140 -14.69 -5.43 4.20
N ASN A 141 -13.95 -4.64 3.41
CA ASN A 141 -14.55 -3.67 2.50
C ASN A 141 -13.90 -3.66 1.11
N ILE A 142 -14.77 -3.67 0.11
CA ILE A 142 -14.54 -3.17 -1.24
C ILE A 142 -15.48 -1.97 -1.38
N GLU A 143 -14.96 -0.77 -1.62
CA GLU A 143 -15.76 0.46 -1.64
C GLU A 143 -15.65 1.22 -2.95
N PHE A 144 -16.79 1.67 -3.47
CA PHE A 144 -16.88 2.60 -4.60
C PHE A 144 -17.50 3.91 -4.13
N GLY A 145 -16.90 5.04 -4.51
CA GLY A 145 -17.24 6.36 -3.99
C GLY A 145 -16.57 6.65 -2.65
N THR A 146 -15.46 5.96 -2.36
CA THR A 146 -14.73 6.13 -1.08
C THR A 146 -14.37 7.58 -0.85
N GLY A 147 -14.61 8.04 0.37
CA GLY A 147 -14.25 9.40 0.79
C GLY A 147 -15.21 10.48 0.34
N LYS A 148 -16.40 10.12 -0.18
CA LYS A 148 -17.46 11.09 -0.45
C LYS A 148 -17.69 12.01 0.75
N ASP A 149 -17.74 13.28 0.49
CA ASP A 149 -18.05 14.34 1.45
C ASP A 149 -18.59 15.59 0.73
N MET A 150 -18.52 16.76 1.37
CA MET A 150 -19.00 18.02 0.79
C MET A 150 -18.12 18.53 -0.36
N GLU A 151 -16.86 18.14 -0.45
CA GLU A 151 -15.93 18.52 -1.52
C GLU A 151 -15.79 17.44 -2.60
N ARG A 152 -15.69 16.18 -2.19
CA ARG A 152 -15.58 15.03 -3.07
C ARG A 152 -16.96 14.53 -3.45
N THR A 153 -17.49 15.08 -4.53
CA THR A 153 -18.88 14.85 -4.99
C THR A 153 -18.95 14.31 -6.41
N LEU A 154 -17.80 14.01 -7.01
CA LEU A 154 -17.72 13.51 -8.37
C LEU A 154 -17.39 12.02 -8.35
N ALA A 155 -18.39 11.21 -8.64
CA ALA A 155 -18.29 9.75 -8.65
C ALA A 155 -17.36 9.22 -9.76
N PRO A 156 -16.83 7.99 -9.63
CA PRO A 156 -16.07 7.32 -10.68
C PRO A 156 -16.88 7.15 -11.97
N ASP A 157 -16.23 7.28 -13.14
CA ASP A 157 -16.87 7.15 -14.45
C ASP A 157 -16.02 6.31 -15.42
N ASN A 158 -16.67 5.64 -16.35
CA ASN A 158 -16.05 4.70 -17.30
C ASN A 158 -15.08 3.71 -16.64
N VAL A 159 -15.48 3.16 -15.50
CA VAL A 159 -14.72 2.18 -14.74
C VAL A 159 -15.24 0.78 -15.00
N SER A 160 -14.37 -0.21 -15.14
CA SER A 160 -14.78 -1.61 -15.22
C SER A 160 -14.27 -2.43 -14.04
N PHE A 161 -15.19 -3.20 -13.44
CA PHE A 161 -14.89 -4.17 -12.39
C PHE A 161 -15.37 -5.55 -12.88
N THR A 162 -14.43 -6.34 -13.45
CA THR A 162 -14.80 -7.54 -14.23
C THR A 162 -14.01 -8.77 -13.83
N ASP A 163 -14.67 -9.93 -13.92
CA ASP A 163 -14.06 -11.24 -13.72
C ASP A 163 -13.31 -11.39 -12.37
N ASN A 164 -13.70 -10.63 -11.35
CA ASN A 164 -13.13 -10.72 -10.03
C ASN A 164 -13.80 -11.84 -9.22
N ILE A 165 -13.07 -12.36 -8.24
CA ILE A 165 -13.53 -13.37 -7.28
C ILE A 165 -13.64 -12.73 -5.90
N ILE A 166 -14.80 -12.87 -5.25
CA ILE A 166 -15.04 -12.36 -3.91
C ILE A 166 -15.56 -13.48 -3.02
N ILE A 167 -14.79 -13.87 -2.03
CA ILE A 167 -15.16 -14.90 -1.05
C ILE A 167 -15.22 -14.26 0.31
N ASN A 168 -16.41 -14.21 0.92
CA ASN A 168 -16.58 -13.75 2.30
C ASN A 168 -17.89 -14.31 2.87
N LYS A 169 -17.79 -15.19 3.83
CA LYS A 169 -18.96 -15.88 4.40
C LYS A 169 -19.71 -15.05 5.46
N GLU A 170 -19.23 -13.88 5.79
CA GLU A 170 -19.84 -12.99 6.78
C GLU A 170 -20.61 -11.84 6.12
N LEU A 171 -20.18 -11.42 4.94
CA LEU A 171 -20.81 -10.32 4.22
C LEU A 171 -22.02 -10.78 3.40
N SER A 172 -23.04 -9.94 3.33
CA SER A 172 -24.24 -10.16 2.48
C SER A 172 -24.15 -9.46 1.13
N GLN A 173 -23.17 -8.58 0.92
CA GLN A 173 -22.95 -7.83 -0.31
C GLN A 173 -21.47 -7.84 -0.68
N PRO A 174 -21.12 -7.88 -1.98
CA PRO A 174 -19.73 -7.96 -2.42
C PRO A 174 -18.97 -6.63 -2.32
N TYR A 175 -19.66 -5.52 -2.25
CA TYR A 175 -19.09 -4.18 -2.15
C TYR A 175 -20.03 -3.21 -1.45
N ILE A 176 -19.48 -2.06 -1.08
CA ILE A 176 -20.21 -0.91 -0.53
C ILE A 176 -20.23 0.19 -1.59
N ALA A 177 -21.42 0.63 -2.00
CA ALA A 177 -21.61 1.84 -2.78
C ALA A 177 -21.77 3.02 -1.80
N VAL A 178 -20.73 3.84 -1.71
CA VAL A 178 -20.75 5.05 -0.87
C VAL A 178 -21.37 6.21 -1.66
N ASP A 179 -21.19 6.21 -2.98
CA ASP A 179 -21.81 7.13 -3.92
C ASP A 179 -22.36 6.38 -5.15
N ASP A 180 -22.72 7.14 -6.18
CA ASP A 180 -23.22 6.63 -7.45
C ASP A 180 -22.20 5.68 -8.11
N VAL A 181 -22.67 4.52 -8.50
CA VAL A 181 -21.90 3.48 -9.21
C VAL A 181 -22.35 3.29 -10.65
N SER A 182 -23.18 4.17 -11.18
CA SER A 182 -23.69 4.08 -12.57
C SER A 182 -22.59 4.19 -13.62
N GLY A 183 -21.47 4.86 -13.30
CA GLY A 183 -20.27 4.92 -14.13
C GLY A 183 -19.39 3.67 -14.05
N ILE A 184 -19.80 2.62 -13.30
CA ILE A 184 -19.02 1.40 -13.11
C ILE A 184 -19.70 0.20 -13.80
N GLN A 185 -19.00 -0.41 -14.73
CA GLN A 185 -19.46 -1.64 -15.38
C GLN A 185 -19.06 -2.85 -14.54
N PHE A 186 -20.03 -3.57 -14.00
CA PHE A 186 -19.83 -4.86 -13.35
C PHE A 186 -20.12 -5.99 -14.37
N LYS A 187 -19.18 -6.95 -14.51
CA LYS A 187 -19.36 -8.08 -15.43
C LYS A 187 -18.53 -9.29 -15.01
N GLY A 188 -19.12 -10.48 -15.07
CA GLY A 188 -18.39 -11.74 -14.88
C GLY A 188 -17.82 -11.99 -13.49
N ASN A 189 -18.19 -11.17 -12.50
CA ASN A 189 -17.68 -11.35 -11.14
C ASN A 189 -18.35 -12.56 -10.46
N LYS A 190 -17.55 -13.34 -9.74
CA LYS A 190 -18.00 -14.52 -9.02
C LYS A 190 -17.93 -14.27 -7.52
N VAL A 191 -19.00 -14.62 -6.81
CA VAL A 191 -19.09 -14.35 -5.38
C VAL A 191 -19.50 -15.60 -4.59
N GLN A 192 -18.92 -15.75 -3.40
CA GLN A 192 -19.40 -16.64 -2.36
C GLN A 192 -19.53 -15.85 -1.06
N LEU A 193 -20.75 -15.47 -0.72
CA LEU A 193 -21.08 -14.63 0.42
C LEU A 193 -21.89 -15.41 1.46
N ALA A 194 -22.25 -14.74 2.58
CA ALA A 194 -23.12 -15.30 3.63
C ALA A 194 -24.48 -15.75 3.09
N LYS A 195 -24.96 -15.08 2.05
CA LYS A 195 -26.23 -15.39 1.35
C LYS A 195 -25.99 -15.32 -0.15
N ASN A 196 -26.87 -15.97 -0.90
CA ASN A 196 -26.89 -15.83 -2.35
C ASN A 196 -27.10 -14.37 -2.73
N TYR A 197 -26.21 -13.87 -3.56
CA TYR A 197 -26.25 -12.52 -4.08
C TYR A 197 -26.58 -12.55 -5.57
N SER A 198 -27.54 -11.75 -5.98
CA SER A 198 -27.97 -11.65 -7.38
C SER A 198 -28.07 -10.18 -7.76
N ALA A 199 -27.19 -9.76 -8.65
CA ALA A 199 -27.20 -8.43 -9.26
C ALA A 199 -26.52 -8.52 -10.64
N PRO A 200 -26.79 -7.59 -11.56
CA PRO A 200 -26.11 -7.57 -12.86
C PRO A 200 -24.58 -7.59 -12.68
N GLY A 201 -23.92 -8.49 -13.42
CA GLY A 201 -22.46 -8.63 -13.38
C GLY A 201 -21.88 -9.49 -12.26
N PHE A 202 -22.74 -10.11 -11.42
CA PHE A 202 -22.32 -11.00 -10.32
C PHE A 202 -23.04 -12.35 -10.40
N THR A 203 -22.30 -13.43 -10.15
CA THR A 203 -22.84 -14.80 -10.06
C THR A 203 -22.40 -15.43 -8.74
N THR A 204 -23.37 -15.96 -7.98
CA THR A 204 -23.08 -16.76 -6.79
C THR A 204 -22.65 -18.16 -7.19
N GLU A 205 -21.44 -18.55 -6.74
CA GLU A 205 -20.86 -19.87 -6.98
C GLU A 205 -20.17 -20.39 -5.72
N LYS A 206 -20.00 -21.71 -5.63
CA LYS A 206 -19.10 -22.30 -4.62
C LYS A 206 -17.68 -22.14 -5.10
N LEU A 207 -16.90 -21.35 -4.39
CA LEU A 207 -15.54 -20.98 -4.76
C LEU A 207 -14.53 -21.60 -3.80
N LYS A 208 -13.31 -21.81 -4.27
CA LYS A 208 -12.18 -22.26 -3.47
C LYS A 208 -11.23 -21.08 -3.29
N ALA A 209 -10.93 -20.72 -2.05
CA ALA A 209 -9.92 -19.73 -1.75
C ALA A 209 -8.53 -20.18 -2.27
N PRO A 210 -7.69 -19.26 -2.75
CA PRO A 210 -6.34 -19.59 -3.17
C PRO A 210 -5.53 -20.13 -1.98
N GLN A 211 -4.62 -21.04 -2.27
CA GLN A 211 -3.66 -21.51 -1.29
C GLN A 211 -2.61 -20.41 -1.10
N LEU A 212 -2.46 -19.93 0.13
CA LEU A 212 -1.44 -18.95 0.46
C LEU A 212 -0.08 -19.64 0.68
N PRO A 213 1.03 -18.98 0.35
CA PRO A 213 2.34 -19.45 0.70
C PRO A 213 2.52 -19.45 2.23
N ASP A 214 3.38 -20.35 2.72
CA ASP A 214 3.79 -20.30 4.12
C ASP A 214 4.50 -18.98 4.42
N GLN A 215 4.05 -18.28 5.47
CA GLN A 215 4.60 -16.97 5.82
C GLN A 215 6.10 -17.03 6.18
N ALA A 216 6.58 -18.15 6.71
CA ALA A 216 8.02 -18.34 6.95
C ALA A 216 8.81 -18.49 5.64
N ALA A 217 8.20 -19.10 4.62
CA ALA A 217 8.83 -19.25 3.29
C ALA A 217 8.83 -17.91 2.53
N ILE A 218 7.81 -17.06 2.70
CA ILE A 218 7.72 -15.76 2.05
C ILE A 218 8.99 -14.92 2.25
N ARG A 219 9.54 -14.93 3.47
CA ARG A 219 10.73 -14.13 3.83
C ARG A 219 12.00 -14.58 3.12
N LYS A 220 12.06 -15.84 2.70
CA LYS A 220 13.26 -16.40 2.04
C LYS A 220 13.38 -16.00 0.56
N ASP A 221 12.24 -15.80 -0.11
CA ASP A 221 12.19 -15.63 -1.56
C ASP A 221 12.06 -14.16 -2.00
N LYS A 222 11.98 -13.23 -1.05
CA LYS A 222 11.74 -11.80 -1.34
C LYS A 222 12.88 -10.92 -0.83
N GLY A 223 13.08 -9.81 -1.53
CA GLY A 223 14.10 -8.84 -1.21
C GLY A 223 15.43 -9.10 -1.93
N ALA A 224 16.40 -8.25 -1.64
CA ALA A 224 17.71 -8.31 -2.26
C ALA A 224 18.57 -9.44 -1.62
N SER A 225 18.94 -10.43 -2.39
CA SER A 225 19.75 -11.58 -1.91
C SER A 225 21.07 -11.19 -1.23
N TRP A 226 21.62 -10.03 -1.59
CA TRP A 226 22.82 -9.50 -0.94
C TRP A 226 22.56 -8.91 0.45
N PHE A 227 21.32 -8.65 0.82
CA PHE A 227 20.95 -8.09 2.12
C PHE A 227 21.06 -9.12 3.24
N GLU A 228 20.69 -10.37 3.00
CA GLU A 228 20.80 -11.47 3.97
C GLU A 228 22.25 -11.69 4.40
N ASN A 229 23.20 -11.52 3.50
CA ASN A 229 24.62 -11.64 3.79
C ASN A 229 25.17 -10.49 4.66
N ARG A 230 24.47 -9.38 4.77
CA ARG A 230 24.87 -8.27 5.67
C ARG A 230 24.36 -8.46 7.09
N VAL A 231 23.19 -9.09 7.25
CA VAL A 231 22.61 -9.36 8.59
C VAL A 231 23.27 -10.57 9.26
N ALA A 232 23.82 -11.48 8.47
CA ALA A 232 24.45 -12.73 8.96
C ALA A 232 25.87 -12.55 9.48
N GLN A 233 26.44 -11.35 9.46
CA GLN A 233 27.69 -11.06 10.16
C GLN A 233 27.44 -10.03 11.29
N PRO A 234 27.20 -10.48 12.52
CA PRO A 234 27.72 -9.75 13.62
C PRO A 234 29.24 -9.86 13.50
N SER A 235 29.87 -8.98 12.71
CA SER A 235 31.29 -8.79 12.94
C SER A 235 31.38 -8.36 14.39
N ALA A 236 31.98 -9.22 15.21
CA ALA A 236 32.59 -8.78 16.47
C ALA A 236 33.75 -7.82 16.12
N LYS A 237 33.38 -6.67 15.52
CA LYS A 237 34.25 -5.52 15.54
C LYS A 237 34.19 -5.05 16.99
N THR A 238 35.29 -5.24 17.68
CA THR A 238 35.57 -4.49 18.90
C THR A 238 35.36 -3.03 18.54
N HIS A 239 34.18 -2.50 18.91
CA HIS A 239 33.88 -1.10 18.70
C HIS A 239 34.82 -0.32 19.62
N LYS A 240 35.56 0.61 19.05
CA LYS A 240 36.35 1.53 19.86
C LYS A 240 35.41 2.45 20.61
N GLU A 241 35.53 2.46 21.94
CA GLU A 241 34.72 3.32 22.79
C GLU A 241 35.42 4.65 23.00
N TYR A 242 34.63 5.72 22.88
CA TYR A 242 35.06 7.09 23.15
C TYR A 242 34.24 7.61 24.34
N ASN A 243 34.86 7.72 25.49
CA ASN A 243 34.16 8.18 26.68
C ASN A 243 34.16 9.72 26.73
N ALA A 244 32.94 10.30 26.86
CA ALA A 244 32.76 11.74 27.03
C ALA A 244 32.25 12.07 28.44
N ALA A 245 32.93 12.96 29.13
CA ALA A 245 32.50 13.52 30.41
C ALA A 245 31.59 14.75 30.17
N PRO A 246 30.71 15.11 31.13
CA PRO A 246 29.92 16.33 31.02
C PRO A 246 30.80 17.56 30.79
N GLY A 247 30.38 18.45 29.89
CA GLY A 247 31.15 19.61 29.48
C GLY A 247 32.13 19.39 28.32
N THR A 248 32.34 18.14 27.87
CA THR A 248 33.13 17.85 26.67
C THR A 248 32.41 18.30 25.40
N ASP A 249 33.13 18.93 24.47
CA ASP A 249 32.57 19.24 23.14
C ASP A 249 32.44 17.97 22.32
N LEU A 250 31.21 17.54 22.10
CA LEU A 250 30.92 16.34 21.33
C LEU A 250 31.30 16.46 19.85
N SER A 251 31.35 17.66 19.29
CA SER A 251 31.74 17.88 17.90
C SER A 251 33.14 17.37 17.59
N GLU A 252 34.08 17.52 18.54
CA GLU A 252 35.44 17.04 18.37
C GLU A 252 35.55 15.52 18.48
N ILE A 253 34.84 14.91 19.44
CA ILE A 253 34.79 13.45 19.58
C ILE A 253 34.18 12.80 18.34
N ILE A 254 33.05 13.33 17.84
CA ILE A 254 32.38 12.81 16.65
C ILE A 254 33.28 12.87 15.42
N ARG A 255 34.03 13.96 15.23
CA ARG A 255 34.95 14.09 14.08
C ARG A 255 36.13 13.13 14.17
N SER A 256 36.59 12.81 15.37
CA SER A 256 37.73 11.92 15.60
C SER A 256 37.36 10.44 15.69
N ALA A 257 36.08 10.13 15.89
CA ALA A 257 35.61 8.76 16.02
C ALA A 257 35.70 8.02 14.69
N GLU A 258 36.23 6.81 14.75
CA GLU A 258 36.23 5.90 13.59
C GLU A 258 34.80 5.45 13.24
N PRO A 259 34.51 5.16 11.95
CA PRO A 259 33.20 4.64 11.55
C PRO A 259 32.84 3.36 12.34
N GLY A 260 31.67 3.40 13.03
CA GLY A 260 31.22 2.32 13.91
C GLY A 260 31.71 2.39 15.36
N GLY A 261 32.43 3.43 15.74
CA GLY A 261 32.81 3.70 17.16
C GLY A 261 31.59 4.02 18.01
N ILE A 262 31.66 3.70 19.31
CA ILE A 262 30.62 3.98 20.30
C ILE A 262 31.03 5.16 21.13
N ILE A 263 30.22 6.22 21.21
CA ILE A 263 30.42 7.33 22.13
C ILE A 263 29.58 7.05 23.37
N VAL A 264 30.28 6.89 24.50
CA VAL A 264 29.67 6.64 25.81
C VAL A 264 29.54 7.95 26.55
N LEU A 265 28.32 8.37 26.86
CA LEU A 265 28.01 9.59 27.60
C LEU A 265 27.64 9.25 29.04
N VAL A 266 28.21 9.96 29.98
CA VAL A 266 27.75 9.98 31.37
C VAL A 266 26.62 11.02 31.47
N GLU A 267 25.69 10.86 32.39
CA GLU A 267 24.62 11.84 32.61
C GLU A 267 25.17 13.25 32.80
N GLY A 268 24.73 14.23 31.99
CA GLY A 268 25.21 15.61 32.06
C GLY A 268 24.90 16.44 30.84
N THR A 269 25.45 17.64 30.78
CA THR A 269 25.29 18.59 29.68
C THR A 269 26.54 18.60 28.79
N TYR A 270 26.30 18.52 27.46
CA TYR A 270 27.37 18.48 26.46
C TYR A 270 27.20 19.62 25.46
N PRO A 271 28.14 20.55 25.36
CA PRO A 271 28.10 21.61 24.36
C PRO A 271 28.37 21.05 22.97
N ILE A 272 27.68 21.60 21.96
CA ILE A 272 27.94 21.37 20.53
C ILE A 272 28.26 22.75 19.95
N GLN A 273 29.51 23.00 19.62
CA GLN A 273 29.96 24.32 19.17
C GLN A 273 29.88 24.54 17.67
N SER A 274 29.63 23.50 16.86
CA SER A 274 29.44 23.60 15.41
C SER A 274 28.38 22.64 14.93
N ALA A 275 27.65 23.02 13.87
CA ALA A 275 26.78 22.10 13.18
C ALA A 275 27.58 20.88 12.67
N MET A 276 27.02 19.69 12.90
CA MET A 276 27.57 18.43 12.41
C MET A 276 27.29 18.23 10.94
#